data_327a3ee598591a67db7c8e6df9dd7d45
#
_entry.id   327a3ee598591a67db7c8e6df9dd7d45
#
_cell.length_a   1.000
_cell.length_b   1.000
_cell.length_c   1.000
_cell.angle_alpha   90.00
_cell.angle_beta   90.00
_cell.angle_gamma   90.00
#
_symmetry.space_group_name_H-M   'P 1'
#
loop_
_entity.id
_entity.type
_entity.pdbx_description
1 polymer ?
#
loop_
_entity_poly.entity_id
_entity_poly.type
_entity_poly.pdbx_seq_one_letter_code
_entity_poly.pdbx_strand_id
1 'polypeptide(L)'
;MAVYIILIFIAILIGMAISVSAFGTGGKRAKIFKDIYFSVEDVDGVGVLYTKTGEYSAILAMQNPVQKFCANIDSYYEYSSLMAAVMATLGDGYAIHKQDIFTKKKFKGEADGNREFLSESYFRYFEGREHTDCTTFITITQENKKSRLFSFDNRKWREFQVKINKVKDQLRDRGIHSEFLNKAQATEYADRYLAQNFTDRHVSLNNFNVKDESIGIGPRKFKVYSLVDVDSIILPALIRPYTNIEVNNITMPVDLMSLVDSIPGAQSVVFNQVIFIPNQKQEMSKLAKKKNRHASLPNPSNQIAVEDIKQVEELIARENKQLVYCHFNLIITTAADADLQKCTNHLENAFGRIGIHISQRAYNQLELFVNSFPGNCYGLNAEYDRFLTLSDAACCMMYKERMTKSEETPLKVYYTDRQGVPVAIDISGKEGKEKLTDNSNFFCLGPSGSGKSFHMNSVVRQLWEQNTDV
;
A
#
# COMPACT_ATOMS: atom_id res chain seq x y z
N MET A 1 -50.09 18.39 -48.79
CA MET A 1 -48.66 18.38 -49.18
C MET A 1 -47.71 18.87 -48.08
N ALA A 2 -47.91 20.02 -47.48
CA ALA A 2 -47.03 20.56 -46.42
C ALA A 2 -46.84 19.64 -45.21
N VAL A 3 -47.90 18.96 -44.74
CA VAL A 3 -47.84 18.03 -43.59
C VAL A 3 -46.95 16.83 -43.85
N TYR A 4 -46.99 16.29 -45.06
CA TYR A 4 -46.10 15.15 -45.47
C TYR A 4 -44.62 15.55 -45.53
N ILE A 5 -44.35 16.79 -45.96
CA ILE A 5 -42.95 17.31 -46.01
C ILE A 5 -42.41 17.47 -44.59
N ILE A 6 -43.25 17.96 -43.66
CA ILE A 6 -42.84 18.09 -42.25
C ILE A 6 -42.61 16.71 -41.60
N LEU A 7 -43.46 15.72 -41.86
CA LEU A 7 -43.30 14.38 -41.34
C LEU A 7 -42.02 13.69 -41.91
N ILE A 8 -41.70 13.88 -43.18
CA ILE A 8 -40.45 13.39 -43.76
C ILE A 8 -39.22 14.06 -43.14
N PHE A 9 -39.31 15.37 -42.90
CA PHE A 9 -38.20 16.09 -42.26
C PHE A 9 -37.97 15.66 -40.82
N ILE A 10 -39.02 15.43 -40.05
CA ILE A 10 -38.97 14.86 -38.70
C ILE A 10 -38.39 13.42 -38.73
N ALA A 11 -38.81 12.58 -39.65
CA ALA A 11 -38.26 11.23 -39.80
C ALA A 11 -36.79 11.22 -40.16
N ILE A 12 -36.36 12.16 -41.01
CA ILE A 12 -34.92 12.34 -41.37
C ILE A 12 -34.12 12.82 -40.13
N LEU A 13 -34.64 13.76 -39.35
CA LEU A 13 -34.00 14.24 -38.14
C LEU A 13 -33.85 13.12 -37.08
N ILE A 14 -34.90 12.33 -36.90
CA ILE A 14 -34.88 11.19 -35.98
C ILE A 14 -33.93 10.11 -36.50
N GLY A 15 -33.91 9.84 -37.82
CA GLY A 15 -32.95 8.92 -38.46
C GLY A 15 -31.52 9.40 -38.30
N MET A 16 -31.23 10.70 -38.47
CA MET A 16 -29.93 11.28 -38.21
C MET A 16 -29.54 11.20 -36.74
N ALA A 17 -30.45 11.50 -35.82
CA ALA A 17 -30.19 11.38 -34.37
C ALA A 17 -29.89 9.94 -33.95
N ILE A 18 -30.61 8.96 -34.50
CA ILE A 18 -30.37 7.53 -34.28
C ILE A 18 -29.03 7.11 -34.92
N SER A 19 -28.73 7.55 -36.16
CA SER A 19 -27.45 7.23 -36.79
C SER A 19 -26.26 7.87 -36.10
N VAL A 20 -26.37 9.12 -35.62
CA VAL A 20 -25.34 9.76 -34.78
C VAL A 20 -25.19 9.06 -33.41
N SER A 21 -26.26 8.52 -32.85
CA SER A 21 -26.17 7.74 -31.61
C SER A 21 -25.67 6.30 -31.85
N ALA A 22 -25.97 5.70 -33.00
CA ALA A 22 -25.60 4.32 -33.34
C ALA A 22 -24.26 4.20 -34.08
N PHE A 23 -23.94 5.19 -34.94
CA PHE A 23 -22.70 5.24 -35.74
C PHE A 23 -21.81 6.43 -35.40
N GLY A 24 -22.22 7.27 -34.44
CA GLY A 24 -21.32 8.22 -33.83
C GLY A 24 -20.11 7.44 -33.40
N THR A 25 -19.03 7.69 -34.13
CA THR A 25 -17.71 7.07 -34.00
C THR A 25 -17.52 6.60 -32.59
N GLY A 26 -17.79 5.30 -32.38
CA GLY A 26 -17.62 4.64 -31.12
C GLY A 26 -16.14 4.48 -30.79
N GLY A 27 -15.43 5.54 -30.72
CA GLY A 27 -14.34 5.64 -29.79
C GLY A 27 -15.03 5.36 -28.44
N LYS A 28 -14.87 4.15 -27.94
CA LYS A 28 -15.22 3.85 -26.54
C LYS A 28 -14.64 5.00 -25.76
N ARG A 29 -15.50 5.95 -25.32
CA ARG A 29 -15.05 7.01 -24.42
C ARG A 29 -14.34 6.26 -23.34
N ALA A 30 -13.01 6.39 -23.31
CA ALA A 30 -12.25 5.88 -22.20
C ALA A 30 -12.97 6.45 -20.99
N LYS A 31 -13.55 5.57 -20.17
CA LYS A 31 -14.27 6.01 -18.97
C LYS A 31 -13.24 6.82 -18.21
N ILE A 32 -13.43 8.14 -18.18
CA ILE A 32 -12.54 9.01 -17.43
C ILE A 32 -12.65 8.48 -16.01
N PHE A 33 -11.55 8.14 -15.39
CA PHE A 33 -11.50 7.51 -14.07
C PHE A 33 -12.15 8.39 -12.98
N LYS A 34 -12.30 9.70 -13.19
CA LYS A 34 -13.21 10.57 -12.43
C LYS A 34 -14.64 10.01 -12.34
N ASP A 35 -14.99 9.03 -13.19
CA ASP A 35 -16.24 8.31 -13.05
C ASP A 35 -16.24 7.24 -11.94
N ILE A 36 -15.14 6.90 -11.33
CA ILE A 36 -15.06 5.91 -10.25
C ILE A 36 -15.57 6.49 -8.95
N TYR A 37 -15.15 7.69 -8.60
CA TYR A 37 -15.64 8.42 -7.43
C TYR A 37 -16.51 9.60 -7.86
N PHE A 38 -17.50 9.91 -7.02
CA PHE A 38 -18.46 10.96 -7.30
C PHE A 38 -17.83 12.35 -7.11
N SER A 39 -17.18 12.53 -5.96
CA SER A 39 -16.47 13.76 -5.61
C SER A 39 -15.48 13.53 -4.47
N VAL A 40 -14.61 14.50 -4.28
CA VAL A 40 -13.83 14.68 -3.06
C VAL A 40 -14.35 15.94 -2.39
N GLU A 41 -14.91 15.83 -1.20
CA GLU A 41 -15.41 16.96 -0.44
C GLU A 41 -14.55 17.25 0.78
N ASP A 42 -14.45 18.54 1.13
CA ASP A 42 -13.83 18.92 2.38
C ASP A 42 -14.87 18.89 3.50
N VAL A 43 -14.60 18.07 4.50
CA VAL A 43 -15.45 18.03 5.69
C VAL A 43 -14.54 18.11 6.91
N ASP A 44 -14.62 19.23 7.61
CA ASP A 44 -13.81 19.53 8.80
C ASP A 44 -12.29 19.41 8.55
N GLY A 45 -11.84 19.80 7.36
CA GLY A 45 -10.44 19.74 6.94
C GLY A 45 -10.00 18.38 6.43
N VAL A 46 -10.89 17.38 6.37
CA VAL A 46 -10.64 16.04 5.82
C VAL A 46 -11.17 15.94 4.40
N GLY A 47 -10.34 15.49 3.47
CA GLY A 47 -10.74 15.17 2.10
C GLY A 47 -11.46 13.83 2.05
N VAL A 48 -12.79 13.85 1.95
CA VAL A 48 -13.61 12.65 1.92
C VAL A 48 -13.93 12.28 0.48
N LEU A 49 -13.59 11.04 0.11
CA LEU A 49 -13.96 10.50 -1.19
C LEU A 49 -15.33 9.84 -1.10
N TYR A 50 -16.18 10.16 -2.07
CA TYR A 50 -17.46 9.52 -2.27
C TYR A 50 -17.41 8.70 -3.56
N THR A 51 -17.64 7.38 -3.45
CA THR A 51 -17.75 6.54 -4.63
C THR A 51 -19.15 6.61 -5.25
N LYS A 52 -19.30 6.15 -6.50
CA LYS A 52 -20.62 6.07 -7.16
C LYS A 52 -21.58 5.08 -6.51
N THR A 53 -21.05 4.17 -5.73
CA THR A 53 -21.81 3.18 -4.95
C THR A 53 -22.19 3.70 -3.57
N GLY A 54 -21.68 4.91 -3.20
CA GLY A 54 -22.07 5.63 -1.99
C GLY A 54 -21.21 5.34 -0.78
N GLU A 55 -20.05 4.67 -0.94
CA GLU A 55 -19.10 4.50 0.14
C GLU A 55 -18.42 5.82 0.49
N TYR A 56 -18.19 6.03 1.78
CA TYR A 56 -17.36 7.12 2.31
C TYR A 56 -15.96 6.62 2.57
N SER A 57 -14.96 7.38 2.15
CA SER A 57 -13.57 7.04 2.37
C SER A 57 -12.76 8.24 2.80
N ALA A 58 -11.90 8.06 3.78
CA ALA A 58 -10.91 9.02 4.23
C ALA A 58 -9.52 8.43 4.10
N ILE A 59 -8.56 9.24 3.66
CA ILE A 59 -7.17 8.82 3.43
C ILE A 59 -6.28 9.45 4.49
N LEU A 60 -5.48 8.61 5.15
CA LEU A 60 -4.40 9.04 6.03
C LEU A 60 -3.07 8.83 5.33
N ALA A 61 -2.26 9.89 5.23
CA ALA A 61 -0.83 9.75 5.02
C ALA A 61 -0.20 9.27 6.31
N MET A 62 0.57 8.21 6.27
CA MET A 62 1.11 7.55 7.44
C MET A 62 2.61 7.31 7.30
N GLN A 63 3.34 7.49 8.38
CA GLN A 63 4.70 7.01 8.45
C GLN A 63 4.70 5.49 8.65
N ASN A 64 5.48 4.76 7.84
CA ASN A 64 5.56 3.32 8.00
C ASN A 64 6.27 2.98 9.33
N PRO A 65 5.71 2.07 10.15
CA PRO A 65 5.87 2.11 11.60
C PRO A 65 7.11 1.42 12.17
N VAL A 66 7.75 0.48 11.49
CA VAL A 66 8.90 -0.21 12.06
C VAL A 66 10.12 0.71 12.05
N GLN A 67 10.45 1.24 13.21
CA GLN A 67 11.51 2.25 13.36
C GLN A 67 12.92 1.68 13.31
N LYS A 68 13.11 0.46 13.79
CA LYS A 68 14.43 -0.17 13.92
C LYS A 68 14.56 -1.27 12.87
N PHE A 69 14.91 -0.89 11.65
CA PHE A 69 15.23 -1.79 10.53
C PHE A 69 15.45 -3.24 10.92
N CYS A 70 14.42 -4.08 10.87
CA CYS A 70 14.53 -5.53 10.95
C CYS A 70 15.35 -6.09 12.12
N ALA A 71 15.71 -5.27 13.10
CA ALA A 71 16.55 -5.69 14.22
C ALA A 71 15.72 -6.13 15.44
N ASN A 72 14.44 -5.80 15.46
CA ASN A 72 13.58 -6.06 16.61
C ASN A 72 12.32 -6.81 16.20
N ILE A 73 12.26 -8.09 16.56
CA ILE A 73 11.11 -8.98 16.32
C ILE A 73 9.84 -8.44 16.97
N ASP A 74 9.95 -7.85 18.17
CA ASP A 74 8.83 -7.33 18.93
C ASP A 74 8.10 -6.20 18.17
N SER A 75 8.83 -5.37 17.44
CA SER A 75 8.23 -4.30 16.63
C SER A 75 7.31 -4.83 15.54
N TYR A 76 7.61 -5.98 14.95
CA TYR A 76 6.72 -6.63 13.97
C TYR A 76 5.42 -7.13 14.62
N TYR A 77 5.53 -7.71 15.82
CA TYR A 77 4.35 -8.17 16.58
C TYR A 77 3.53 -6.99 17.09
N GLU A 78 4.16 -5.92 17.57
CA GLU A 78 3.47 -4.70 18.01
C GLU A 78 2.66 -4.07 16.88
N TYR A 79 3.21 -4.00 15.68
CA TYR A 79 2.47 -3.51 14.53
C TYR A 79 1.26 -4.40 14.18
N SER A 80 1.45 -5.71 14.16
CA SER A 80 0.36 -6.65 13.88
C SER A 80 -0.75 -6.53 14.93
N SER A 81 -0.39 -6.37 16.22
CA SER A 81 -1.33 -6.14 17.31
C SER A 81 -2.07 -4.80 17.18
N LEU A 82 -1.37 -3.74 16.80
CA LEU A 82 -1.97 -2.43 16.54
C LEU A 82 -3.01 -2.51 15.42
N MET A 83 -2.66 -3.13 14.31
CA MET A 83 -3.60 -3.24 13.18
C MET A 83 -4.81 -4.11 13.51
N ALA A 84 -4.64 -5.16 14.32
CA ALA A 84 -5.76 -5.94 14.85
C ALA A 84 -6.68 -5.08 15.75
N ALA A 85 -6.11 -4.21 16.59
CA ALA A 85 -6.87 -3.27 17.41
C ALA A 85 -7.61 -2.22 16.57
N VAL A 86 -7.00 -1.73 15.49
CA VAL A 86 -7.65 -0.84 14.52
C VAL A 86 -8.86 -1.53 13.86
N MET A 87 -8.72 -2.80 13.44
CA MET A 87 -9.84 -3.57 12.90
C MET A 87 -10.97 -3.73 13.91
N ALA A 88 -10.65 -4.02 15.17
CA ALA A 88 -11.65 -4.15 16.24
C ALA A 88 -12.38 -2.82 16.50
N THR A 89 -11.68 -1.69 16.41
CA THR A 89 -12.27 -0.35 16.58
C THR A 89 -13.23 0.01 15.44
N LEU A 90 -12.87 -0.30 14.22
CA LEU A 90 -13.71 -0.05 13.05
C LEU A 90 -14.96 -0.94 13.07
N GLY A 91 -14.77 -2.23 13.32
CA GLY A 91 -15.85 -3.22 13.35
C GLY A 91 -16.45 -3.52 11.97
N ASP A 92 -17.63 -4.13 11.98
CA ASP A 92 -18.31 -4.62 10.78
C ASP A 92 -18.63 -3.51 9.77
N GLY A 93 -18.50 -3.83 8.48
CA GLY A 93 -18.87 -2.95 7.37
C GLY A 93 -17.81 -1.87 7.06
N TYR A 94 -16.57 -2.10 7.49
CA TYR A 94 -15.44 -1.26 7.13
C TYR A 94 -14.39 -2.04 6.35
N ALA A 95 -13.66 -1.33 5.50
CA ALA A 95 -12.46 -1.84 4.86
C ALA A 95 -11.28 -0.92 5.16
N ILE A 96 -10.14 -1.54 5.38
CA ILE A 96 -8.83 -0.88 5.50
C ILE A 96 -8.07 -1.19 4.22
N HIS A 97 -7.69 -0.16 3.48
CA HIS A 97 -6.87 -0.28 2.29
C HIS A 97 -5.55 0.45 2.52
N LYS A 98 -4.51 -0.29 2.86
CA LYS A 98 -3.16 0.24 2.99
C LYS A 98 -2.45 0.17 1.63
N GLN A 99 -1.83 1.26 1.23
CA GLN A 99 -1.05 1.36 -0.01
C GLN A 99 0.36 1.83 0.32
N ASP A 100 1.34 1.00 0.00
CA ASP A 100 2.75 1.39 0.05
C ASP A 100 3.21 1.66 -1.38
N ILE A 101 3.65 2.89 -1.62
CA ILE A 101 4.08 3.36 -2.93
C ILE A 101 5.59 3.49 -2.93
N PHE A 102 6.25 2.55 -3.59
CA PHE A 102 7.69 2.55 -3.78
C PHE A 102 8.03 3.26 -5.07
N THR A 103 8.93 4.25 -5.00
CA THR A 103 9.33 5.05 -6.14
C THR A 103 10.85 5.12 -6.25
N LYS A 104 11.37 5.08 -7.46
CA LYS A 104 12.79 5.32 -7.70
C LYS A 104 13.04 6.83 -7.73
N LYS A 105 13.93 7.27 -6.85
CA LYS A 105 14.39 8.65 -6.76
C LYS A 105 15.89 8.71 -7.02
N LYS A 106 16.35 9.85 -7.53
CA LYS A 106 17.76 10.15 -7.61
C LYS A 106 18.15 11.04 -6.44
N PHE A 107 19.22 10.66 -5.75
CA PHE A 107 19.76 11.49 -4.69
C PHE A 107 20.18 12.84 -5.25
N LYS A 108 19.76 13.90 -4.59
CA LYS A 108 20.21 15.27 -4.85
C LYS A 108 20.72 15.83 -3.54
N GLY A 109 21.99 16.19 -3.53
CA GLY A 109 22.58 16.87 -2.39
C GLY A 109 21.86 18.19 -2.10
N GLU A 110 21.76 18.57 -0.82
CA GLU A 110 21.28 19.89 -0.44
C GLU A 110 22.19 20.97 -1.07
N ALA A 111 21.60 22.03 -1.61
CA ALA A 111 22.33 23.09 -2.31
C ALA A 111 22.97 24.11 -1.34
N ASP A 112 23.57 23.66 -0.23
CA ASP A 112 24.26 24.54 0.70
C ASP A 112 25.65 24.92 0.17
N GLY A 113 25.85 26.21 -0.05
CA GLY A 113 26.96 26.78 -0.83
C GLY A 113 28.36 26.69 -0.21
N ASN A 114 28.54 26.26 1.03
CA ASN A 114 29.85 26.12 1.69
C ASN A 114 29.92 24.76 2.39
N ARG A 115 30.31 23.74 1.65
CA ARG A 115 30.57 22.42 2.24
C ARG A 115 32.07 22.20 2.41
N GLU A 116 32.41 21.64 3.55
CA GLU A 116 33.74 21.16 3.82
C GLU A 116 34.06 19.90 3.00
N PHE A 117 35.33 19.56 2.90
CA PHE A 117 35.87 18.53 1.99
C PHE A 117 35.17 17.17 2.11
N LEU A 118 34.91 16.66 3.32
CA LEU A 118 34.28 15.34 3.48
C LEU A 118 32.80 15.38 3.10
N SER A 119 32.11 16.41 3.53
CA SER A 119 30.68 16.59 3.16
C SER A 119 30.52 16.75 1.65
N GLU A 120 31.39 17.54 1.00
CA GLU A 120 31.36 17.68 -0.46
C GLU A 120 31.67 16.35 -1.17
N SER A 121 32.69 15.61 -0.70
CA SER A 121 33.05 14.32 -1.27
C SER A 121 31.94 13.27 -1.12
N TYR A 122 31.24 13.27 0.02
CA TYR A 122 30.09 12.42 0.27
C TYR A 122 28.94 12.72 -0.71
N PHE A 123 28.54 13.99 -0.84
CA PHE A 123 27.46 14.37 -1.75
C PHE A 123 27.81 14.10 -3.21
N ARG A 124 29.04 14.37 -3.63
CA ARG A 124 29.53 14.06 -4.98
C ARG A 124 29.48 12.55 -5.28
N TYR A 125 29.75 11.71 -4.29
CA TYR A 125 29.68 10.27 -4.45
C TYR A 125 28.25 9.75 -4.65
N PHE A 126 27.28 10.36 -3.97
CA PHE A 126 25.88 9.93 -4.04
C PHE A 126 25.06 10.67 -5.10
N GLU A 127 25.51 11.80 -5.60
CA GLU A 127 24.78 12.60 -6.56
C GLU A 127 24.33 11.78 -7.77
N GLY A 128 23.02 11.83 -8.06
CA GLY A 128 22.40 11.13 -9.17
C GLY A 128 22.21 9.62 -8.98
N ARG A 129 22.65 9.03 -7.87
CA ARG A 129 22.41 7.61 -7.57
C ARG A 129 20.94 7.35 -7.28
N GLU A 130 20.45 6.26 -7.84
CA GLU A 130 19.06 5.84 -7.61
C GLU A 130 18.92 5.14 -6.25
N HIS A 131 17.84 5.47 -5.57
CA HIS A 131 17.39 4.80 -4.36
C HIS A 131 15.88 4.65 -4.39
N THR A 132 15.35 3.74 -3.59
CA THR A 132 13.91 3.55 -3.42
C THR A 132 13.43 4.37 -2.23
N ASP A 133 12.34 5.11 -2.43
CA ASP A 133 11.59 5.76 -1.35
C ASP A 133 10.20 5.15 -1.25
N CYS A 134 9.63 5.13 -0.05
CA CYS A 134 8.31 4.58 0.21
C CYS A 134 7.41 5.62 0.87
N THR A 135 6.23 5.81 0.29
CA THR A 135 5.16 6.62 0.88
C THR A 135 3.97 5.71 1.19
N THR A 136 3.46 5.79 2.42
CA THR A 136 2.37 4.92 2.89
C THR A 136 1.09 5.71 3.10
N PHE A 137 -0.01 5.19 2.58
CA PHE A 137 -1.36 5.70 2.80
C PHE A 137 -2.27 4.60 3.32
N ILE A 138 -3.18 4.97 4.23
CA ILE A 138 -4.27 4.11 4.66
C ILE A 138 -5.58 4.77 4.28
N THR A 139 -6.38 4.12 3.47
CA THR A 139 -7.74 4.52 3.16
C THR A 139 -8.70 3.68 4.00
N ILE A 140 -9.49 4.35 4.82
CA ILE A 140 -10.58 3.72 5.59
C ILE A 140 -11.86 3.95 4.82
N THR A 141 -12.55 2.89 4.45
CA THR A 141 -13.79 2.94 3.67
C THR A 141 -14.93 2.33 4.46
N GLN A 142 -16.03 3.05 4.57
CA GLN A 142 -17.29 2.53 5.12
C GLN A 142 -18.14 1.97 4.01
N GLU A 143 -18.52 0.69 4.12
CA GLU A 143 -19.44 0.03 3.18
C GLU A 143 -20.79 0.72 3.18
N ASN A 144 -21.33 0.97 2.00
CA ASN A 144 -22.70 1.36 1.85
C ASN A 144 -23.49 0.23 1.14
N LYS A 145 -24.55 -0.26 1.75
CA LYS A 145 -25.44 -1.21 1.08
C LYS A 145 -26.12 -0.48 -0.08
N LYS A 146 -25.91 -0.99 -1.28
CA LYS A 146 -26.41 -0.42 -2.54
C LYS A 146 -27.86 0.04 -2.39
N SER A 147 -28.07 1.34 -2.29
CA SER A 147 -29.37 1.99 -2.43
C SER A 147 -29.43 2.59 -3.83
N ARG A 148 -30.57 2.45 -4.52
CA ARG A 148 -30.80 3.09 -5.83
C ARG A 148 -30.78 4.61 -5.79
N LEU A 149 -30.93 5.18 -4.60
CA LEU A 149 -30.91 6.61 -4.36
C LEU A 149 -29.84 6.90 -3.31
N PHE A 150 -28.78 7.57 -3.73
CA PHE A 150 -27.80 8.10 -2.81
C PHE A 150 -28.47 9.21 -1.99
N SER A 151 -28.53 9.03 -0.69
CA SER A 151 -28.89 10.10 0.25
C SER A 151 -27.77 10.21 1.28
N PHE A 152 -27.27 11.42 1.46
CA PHE A 152 -26.31 11.71 2.50
C PHE A 152 -26.96 11.54 3.87
N ASP A 153 -26.40 10.63 4.68
CA ASP A 153 -26.87 10.36 6.04
C ASP A 153 -25.89 10.97 7.05
N ASN A 154 -26.28 12.09 7.65
CA ASN A 154 -25.48 12.80 8.65
C ASN A 154 -25.12 11.94 9.87
N ARG A 155 -25.96 10.97 10.23
CA ARG A 155 -25.71 10.10 11.38
C ARG A 155 -24.57 9.12 11.06
N LYS A 156 -24.64 8.47 9.91
CA LYS A 156 -23.58 7.57 9.43
C LYS A 156 -22.27 8.32 9.25
N TRP A 157 -22.34 9.54 8.73
CA TRP A 157 -21.15 10.39 8.60
C TRP A 157 -20.49 10.67 9.96
N ARG A 158 -21.26 11.05 10.97
CA ARG A 158 -20.72 11.28 12.32
C ARG A 158 -20.13 10.01 12.93
N GLU A 159 -20.78 8.86 12.76
CA GLU A 159 -20.23 7.57 13.21
C GLU A 159 -18.91 7.23 12.51
N PHE A 160 -18.83 7.47 11.20
CA PHE A 160 -17.60 7.30 10.44
C PHE A 160 -16.49 8.22 10.96
N GLN A 161 -16.77 9.51 11.13
CA GLN A 161 -15.81 10.49 11.62
C GLN A 161 -15.26 10.14 13.01
N VAL A 162 -16.09 9.70 13.92
CA VAL A 162 -15.67 9.24 15.25
C VAL A 162 -14.71 8.06 15.14
N LYS A 163 -14.99 7.10 14.26
CA LYS A 163 -14.15 5.91 14.09
C LYS A 163 -12.80 6.22 13.47
N ILE A 164 -12.76 7.03 12.42
CA ILE A 164 -11.50 7.38 11.77
C ILE A 164 -10.59 8.20 12.69
N ASN A 165 -11.17 9.09 13.52
CA ASN A 165 -10.41 9.82 14.51
C ASN A 165 -9.83 8.89 15.60
N LYS A 166 -10.60 7.91 16.07
CA LYS A 166 -10.07 6.88 17.00
C LYS A 166 -8.91 6.09 16.38
N VAL A 167 -8.98 5.77 15.10
CA VAL A 167 -7.88 5.10 14.41
C VAL A 167 -6.63 5.99 14.38
N LYS A 168 -6.80 7.28 14.05
CA LYS A 168 -5.69 8.25 14.08
C LYS A 168 -5.05 8.35 15.47
N ASP A 169 -5.88 8.39 16.53
CA ASP A 169 -5.39 8.44 17.91
C ASP A 169 -4.65 7.16 18.30
N GLN A 170 -5.16 5.97 17.93
CA GLN A 170 -4.48 4.69 18.16
C GLN A 170 -3.10 4.62 17.47
N LEU A 171 -2.99 5.15 16.25
CA LEU A 171 -1.70 5.23 15.56
C LEU A 171 -0.74 6.15 16.30
N ARG A 172 -1.21 7.34 16.69
CA ARG A 172 -0.41 8.32 17.44
C ARG A 172 0.06 7.78 18.79
N ASP A 173 -0.79 7.07 19.53
CA ASP A 173 -0.46 6.50 20.84
C ASP A 173 0.64 5.43 20.75
N ARG A 174 0.87 4.86 19.58
CA ARG A 174 1.97 3.95 19.26
C ARG A 174 3.15 4.63 18.53
N GLY A 175 3.20 5.98 18.55
CA GLY A 175 4.28 6.75 17.95
C GLY A 175 4.26 6.79 16.42
N ILE A 176 3.14 6.45 15.79
CA ILE A 176 3.01 6.50 14.34
C ILE A 176 2.35 7.82 13.93
N HIS A 177 3.13 8.70 13.31
CA HIS A 177 2.60 9.95 12.76
C HIS A 177 1.68 9.66 11.57
N SER A 178 0.47 10.16 11.65
CA SER A 178 -0.51 10.06 10.58
C SER A 178 -1.37 11.30 10.48
N GLU A 179 -1.66 11.73 9.26
CA GLU A 179 -2.50 12.90 9.00
C GLU A 179 -3.52 12.60 7.91
N PHE A 180 -4.74 13.10 8.09
CA PHE A 180 -5.74 13.03 7.04
C PHE A 180 -5.35 13.94 5.88
N LEU A 181 -5.50 13.44 4.68
CA LEU A 181 -5.37 14.28 3.50
C LEU A 181 -6.55 15.25 3.43
N ASN A 182 -6.26 16.53 3.15
CA ASN A 182 -7.29 17.49 2.81
C ASN A 182 -7.79 17.28 1.37
N LYS A 183 -8.82 18.03 0.95
CA LYS A 183 -9.43 17.88 -0.38
C LYS A 183 -8.40 17.99 -1.52
N ALA A 184 -7.49 18.95 -1.46
CA ALA A 184 -6.48 19.14 -2.51
C ALA A 184 -5.49 17.98 -2.56
N GLN A 185 -4.98 17.54 -1.42
CA GLN A 185 -4.06 16.42 -1.30
C GLN A 185 -4.70 15.08 -1.72
N ALA A 186 -5.96 14.84 -1.32
CA ALA A 186 -6.70 13.64 -1.72
C ALA A 186 -6.95 13.60 -3.23
N THR A 187 -7.26 14.76 -3.84
CA THR A 187 -7.42 14.89 -5.29
C THR A 187 -6.09 14.64 -6.01
N GLU A 188 -5.01 15.26 -5.52
CA GLU A 188 -3.67 15.05 -6.08
C GLU A 188 -3.26 13.57 -5.99
N TYR A 189 -3.50 12.93 -4.85
CA TYR A 189 -3.21 11.49 -4.68
C TYR A 189 -4.00 10.64 -5.68
N ALA A 190 -5.30 10.92 -5.85
CA ALA A 190 -6.13 10.24 -6.84
C ALA A 190 -5.60 10.42 -8.27
N ASP A 191 -5.22 11.64 -8.66
CA ASP A 191 -4.69 11.92 -9.99
C ASP A 191 -3.32 11.23 -10.20
N ARG A 192 -2.45 11.19 -9.19
CA ARG A 192 -1.17 10.45 -9.24
C ARG A 192 -1.37 8.95 -9.40
N TYR A 193 -2.31 8.38 -8.65
CA TYR A 193 -2.66 6.97 -8.78
C TYR A 193 -3.19 6.65 -10.19
N LEU A 194 -4.12 7.47 -10.70
CA LEU A 194 -4.70 7.28 -12.03
C LEU A 194 -3.70 7.44 -13.17
N ALA A 195 -2.71 8.30 -12.99
CA ALA A 195 -1.61 8.49 -13.95
C ALA A 195 -0.47 7.49 -13.77
N GLN A 196 -0.45 6.70 -12.69
CA GLN A 196 0.69 5.89 -12.27
C GLN A 196 2.00 6.70 -12.26
N ASN A 197 1.90 7.93 -11.75
CA ASN A 197 2.98 8.91 -11.73
C ASN A 197 3.14 9.54 -10.35
N PHE A 198 4.06 9.02 -9.59
CA PHE A 198 4.31 9.44 -8.21
C PHE A 198 5.58 10.29 -8.05
N THR A 199 6.34 10.49 -9.13
CA THR A 199 7.64 11.18 -9.08
C THR A 199 7.64 12.55 -9.71
N ASP A 200 6.89 12.76 -10.79
CA ASP A 200 6.92 14.01 -11.54
C ASP A 200 6.14 15.11 -10.80
N ARG A 201 6.60 16.35 -10.97
CA ARG A 201 5.96 17.51 -10.37
C ARG A 201 4.55 17.77 -10.92
N HIS A 202 4.36 17.52 -12.21
CA HIS A 202 3.08 17.69 -12.90
C HIS A 202 2.55 16.34 -13.35
N VAL A 203 1.29 16.10 -13.05
CA VAL A 203 0.58 14.88 -13.42
C VAL A 203 -0.42 15.21 -14.52
N SER A 204 -0.31 14.52 -15.65
CA SER A 204 -1.30 14.58 -16.72
C SER A 204 -2.03 13.25 -16.82
N LEU A 205 -3.35 13.30 -16.84
CA LEU A 205 -4.18 12.12 -17.04
C LEU A 205 -4.23 11.79 -18.54
N ASN A 206 -3.86 10.57 -18.88
CA ASN A 206 -3.86 10.05 -20.24
C ASN A 206 -4.89 8.94 -20.39
N ASN A 207 -5.27 8.62 -21.63
CA ASN A 207 -6.11 7.48 -21.92
C ASN A 207 -5.37 6.16 -21.66
N PHE A 208 -6.13 5.15 -21.24
CA PHE A 208 -5.62 3.80 -21.02
C PHE A 208 -5.64 3.01 -22.31
N ASN A 209 -4.53 2.40 -22.64
CA ASN A 209 -4.41 1.39 -23.69
C ASN A 209 -4.39 0.02 -23.02
N VAL A 210 -5.55 -0.61 -22.91
CA VAL A 210 -5.73 -1.88 -22.22
C VAL A 210 -5.38 -3.00 -23.19
N LYS A 211 -4.38 -3.81 -22.81
CA LYS A 211 -4.02 -5.07 -23.43
C LYS A 211 -4.40 -6.21 -22.48
N ASP A 212 -4.31 -7.46 -22.94
CA ASP A 212 -4.67 -8.64 -22.15
C ASP A 212 -3.85 -8.75 -20.88
N GLU A 213 -2.56 -8.48 -20.94
CA GLU A 213 -1.63 -8.68 -19.82
C GLU A 213 -1.05 -7.41 -19.20
N SER A 214 -1.31 -6.24 -19.79
CA SER A 214 -0.76 -4.97 -19.34
C SER A 214 -1.63 -3.79 -19.75
N ILE A 215 -1.41 -2.66 -19.10
CA ILE A 215 -2.09 -1.40 -19.41
C ILE A 215 -1.04 -0.33 -19.72
N GLY A 216 -1.19 0.33 -20.88
CA GLY A 216 -0.41 1.50 -21.24
C GLY A 216 -1.10 2.78 -20.80
N ILE A 217 -0.34 3.74 -20.29
CA ILE A 217 -0.80 5.08 -19.93
C ILE A 217 0.25 6.12 -20.30
N GLY A 218 0.01 6.85 -21.38
CA GLY A 218 1.03 7.75 -21.94
C GLY A 218 2.33 6.98 -22.23
N PRO A 219 3.48 7.45 -21.71
CA PRO A 219 4.77 6.77 -21.91
C PRO A 219 4.99 5.57 -20.97
N ARG A 220 4.11 5.35 -20.00
CA ARG A 220 4.26 4.31 -18.98
C ARG A 220 3.44 3.08 -19.33
N LYS A 221 3.89 1.94 -18.82
CA LYS A 221 3.18 0.67 -18.87
C LYS A 221 3.14 0.07 -17.49
N PHE A 222 2.02 -0.51 -17.13
CA PHE A 222 1.88 -1.17 -15.85
C PHE A 222 1.12 -2.48 -15.94
N LYS A 223 1.33 -3.34 -14.97
CA LYS A 223 0.67 -4.63 -14.80
C LYS A 223 0.27 -4.80 -13.34
N VAL A 224 -0.87 -5.41 -13.13
CA VAL A 224 -1.36 -5.77 -11.80
C VAL A 224 -1.08 -7.26 -11.56
N TYR A 225 -0.39 -7.55 -10.47
CA TYR A 225 -0.09 -8.91 -10.01
C TYR A 225 -0.89 -9.16 -8.74
N SER A 226 -1.72 -10.20 -8.73
CA SER A 226 -2.54 -10.54 -7.58
C SER A 226 -1.91 -11.67 -6.76
N LEU A 227 -1.98 -11.58 -5.44
CA LEU A 227 -1.69 -12.70 -4.54
C LEU A 227 -2.91 -13.61 -4.35
N VAL A 228 -4.03 -13.26 -4.97
CA VAL A 228 -5.28 -14.03 -4.95
C VAL A 228 -5.57 -14.52 -6.35
N ASP A 229 -5.73 -15.82 -6.53
CA ASP A 229 -6.10 -16.45 -7.79
C ASP A 229 -7.56 -16.92 -7.75
N VAL A 230 -8.21 -16.97 -8.93
CA VAL A 230 -9.58 -17.45 -9.10
C VAL A 230 -9.73 -18.91 -8.66
N ASP A 231 -8.78 -19.74 -9.05
CA ASP A 231 -8.85 -21.20 -8.88
C ASP A 231 -8.11 -21.69 -7.65
N SER A 232 -7.10 -20.97 -7.20
CA SER A 232 -6.30 -21.36 -6.04
C SER A 232 -5.61 -20.19 -5.37
N ILE A 233 -5.53 -20.25 -4.06
CA ILE A 233 -4.67 -19.37 -3.26
C ILE A 233 -3.56 -20.25 -2.71
N ILE A 234 -2.32 -19.99 -3.12
CA ILE A 234 -1.16 -20.68 -2.59
C ILE A 234 -0.45 -19.74 -1.63
N LEU A 235 -0.63 -20.01 -0.35
CA LEU A 235 0.00 -19.30 0.75
C LEU A 235 0.72 -20.34 1.65
N PRO A 236 1.78 -19.92 2.38
CA PRO A 236 2.41 -20.81 3.36
C PRO A 236 1.41 -21.26 4.42
N ALA A 237 1.56 -22.49 4.91
CA ALA A 237 0.71 -23.03 5.97
C ALA A 237 0.79 -22.20 7.27
N LEU A 238 1.92 -21.56 7.53
CA LEU A 238 2.14 -20.65 8.65
C LEU A 238 2.68 -19.32 8.16
N ILE A 239 1.96 -18.25 8.44
CA ILE A 239 2.38 -16.88 8.14
C ILE A 239 2.79 -16.19 9.44
N ARG A 240 4.01 -15.66 9.47
CA ARG A 240 4.57 -14.91 10.60
C ARG A 240 4.74 -13.42 10.23
N PRO A 241 4.83 -12.51 11.21
CA PRO A 241 5.06 -11.09 10.94
C PRO A 241 6.39 -10.79 10.25
N TYR A 242 7.35 -11.68 10.32
CA TYR A 242 8.68 -11.56 9.73
C TYR A 242 9.16 -12.90 9.17
N THR A 243 10.15 -12.84 8.30
CA THR A 243 10.96 -13.99 7.89
C THR A 243 12.42 -13.79 8.30
N ASN A 244 13.17 -14.87 8.46
CA ASN A 244 14.59 -14.78 8.75
C ASN A 244 15.41 -14.88 7.46
N ILE A 245 16.37 -13.99 7.30
CA ILE A 245 17.41 -14.09 6.28
C ILE A 245 18.79 -14.24 6.94
N GLU A 246 19.66 -14.97 6.30
CA GLU A 246 21.06 -15.10 6.72
C GLU A 246 21.93 -14.21 5.85
N VAL A 247 22.69 -13.32 6.50
CA VAL A 247 23.68 -12.47 5.86
C VAL A 247 24.97 -12.58 6.64
N ASN A 248 26.04 -13.07 6.00
CA ASN A 248 27.37 -13.24 6.63
C ASN A 248 27.32 -14.01 7.96
N ASN A 249 26.57 -15.11 8.01
CA ASN A 249 26.36 -15.96 9.21
C ASN A 249 25.59 -15.24 10.35
N ILE A 250 24.90 -14.16 10.05
CA ILE A 250 24.02 -13.47 11.00
C ILE A 250 22.60 -13.65 10.52
N THR A 251 21.75 -14.21 11.36
CA THR A 251 20.31 -14.32 11.10
C THR A 251 19.62 -13.01 11.48
N MET A 252 18.93 -12.40 10.53
CA MET A 252 18.22 -11.14 10.71
C MET A 252 16.74 -11.32 10.37
N PRO A 253 15.82 -10.82 11.20
CA PRO A 253 14.41 -10.75 10.84
C PRO A 253 14.19 -9.64 9.81
N VAL A 254 13.39 -9.93 8.80
CA VAL A 254 12.95 -8.95 7.80
C VAL A 254 11.45 -9.10 7.58
N ASP A 255 10.83 -8.03 7.10
CA ASP A 255 9.43 -8.06 6.71
C ASP A 255 9.18 -9.15 5.67
N LEU A 256 8.07 -9.87 5.82
CA LEU A 256 7.70 -10.94 4.89
C LEU A 256 7.58 -10.41 3.44
N MET A 257 7.16 -9.16 3.28
CA MET A 257 6.93 -8.52 1.98
C MET A 257 8.03 -7.52 1.57
N SER A 258 9.18 -7.53 2.23
CA SER A 258 10.32 -6.65 1.90
C SER A 258 10.84 -6.81 0.46
N LEU A 259 10.44 -7.89 -0.21
CA LEU A 259 10.81 -8.17 -1.61
C LEU A 259 10.23 -7.17 -2.61
N VAL A 260 9.20 -6.41 -2.22
CA VAL A 260 8.51 -5.45 -3.12
C VAL A 260 9.24 -4.12 -3.26
N ASP A 261 10.20 -3.80 -2.41
CA ASP A 261 10.93 -2.53 -2.41
C ASP A 261 12.07 -2.46 -3.45
N SER A 262 12.52 -3.61 -3.95
CA SER A 262 13.72 -3.75 -4.80
C SER A 262 13.46 -4.45 -6.14
N ILE A 263 12.27 -4.33 -6.71
CA ILE A 263 11.93 -4.96 -7.98
C ILE A 263 12.74 -4.32 -9.13
N PRO A 264 13.56 -5.10 -9.86
CA PRO A 264 14.42 -4.58 -10.92
C PRO A 264 13.60 -4.10 -12.12
N GLY A 265 13.92 -2.91 -12.64
CA GLY A 265 13.24 -2.33 -13.81
C GLY A 265 11.94 -1.60 -13.48
N ALA A 266 11.42 -1.70 -12.27
CA ALA A 266 10.25 -0.95 -11.84
C ALA A 266 10.59 0.54 -11.64
N GLN A 267 9.76 1.43 -12.17
CA GLN A 267 9.79 2.86 -11.89
C GLN A 267 9.02 3.18 -10.60
N SER A 268 7.86 2.56 -10.45
CA SER A 268 7.08 2.60 -9.22
C SER A 268 6.38 1.27 -8.98
N VAL A 269 6.15 0.97 -7.71
CA VAL A 269 5.39 -0.20 -7.26
C VAL A 269 4.36 0.29 -6.26
N VAL A 270 3.08 -0.02 -6.49
CA VAL A 270 2.01 0.21 -5.51
C VAL A 270 1.62 -1.14 -4.94
N PHE A 271 1.93 -1.35 -3.67
CA PHE A 271 1.49 -2.55 -2.95
C PHE A 271 0.15 -2.28 -2.27
N ASN A 272 -0.90 -2.86 -2.78
CA ASN A 272 -2.26 -2.75 -2.27
C ASN A 272 -2.54 -3.87 -1.28
N GLN A 273 -2.96 -3.51 -0.08
CA GLN A 273 -3.24 -4.40 1.03
C GLN A 273 -4.63 -4.06 1.56
N VAL A 274 -5.63 -4.82 1.14
CA VAL A 274 -7.04 -4.56 1.47
C VAL A 274 -7.55 -5.60 2.45
N ILE A 275 -8.13 -5.13 3.55
CA ILE A 275 -8.76 -5.95 4.58
C ILE A 275 -10.20 -5.49 4.75
N PHE A 276 -11.14 -6.38 4.55
CA PHE A 276 -12.57 -6.16 4.75
C PHE A 276 -13.01 -6.79 6.07
N ILE A 277 -13.73 -6.04 6.88
CA ILE A 277 -14.22 -6.50 8.18
C ILE A 277 -15.69 -6.87 8.02
N PRO A 278 -16.02 -8.17 7.85
CA PRO A 278 -17.39 -8.62 7.67
C PRO A 278 -18.14 -8.72 9.00
N ASN A 279 -19.44 -8.93 8.95
CA ASN A 279 -20.22 -9.24 10.13
C ASN A 279 -19.80 -10.61 10.71
N GLN A 280 -19.18 -10.60 11.89
CA GLN A 280 -18.59 -11.78 12.51
C GLN A 280 -19.60 -12.89 12.76
N LYS A 281 -20.82 -12.55 13.21
CA LYS A 281 -21.87 -13.54 13.47
C LYS A 281 -22.32 -14.26 12.19
N GLN A 282 -22.41 -13.51 11.09
CA GLN A 282 -22.78 -14.07 9.79
C GLN A 282 -21.68 -15.00 9.26
N GLU A 283 -20.41 -14.58 9.37
CA GLU A 283 -19.29 -15.40 8.90
C GLU A 283 -19.10 -16.66 9.75
N MET A 284 -19.24 -16.59 11.06
CA MET A 284 -19.23 -17.77 11.93
C MET A 284 -20.38 -18.74 11.57
N SER A 285 -21.59 -18.21 11.25
CA SER A 285 -22.68 -19.07 10.79
C SER A 285 -22.39 -19.75 9.44
N LYS A 286 -21.74 -19.04 8.49
CA LYS A 286 -21.30 -19.64 7.22
C LYS A 286 -20.26 -20.73 7.44
N LEU A 287 -19.29 -20.48 8.33
CA LEU A 287 -18.24 -21.43 8.67
C LEU A 287 -18.82 -22.71 9.31
N ALA A 288 -19.77 -22.55 10.25
CA ALA A 288 -20.47 -23.67 10.86
C ALA A 288 -21.27 -24.50 9.83
N LYS A 289 -21.96 -23.83 8.89
CA LYS A 289 -22.65 -24.53 7.78
C LYS A 289 -21.68 -25.27 6.89
N LYS A 290 -20.51 -24.69 6.58
CA LYS A 290 -19.46 -25.35 5.79
C LYS A 290 -18.95 -26.57 6.52
N LYS A 291 -18.66 -26.47 7.82
CA LYS A 291 -18.23 -27.58 8.68
C LYS A 291 -19.24 -28.75 8.63
N ASN A 292 -20.54 -28.46 8.83
CA ASN A 292 -21.59 -29.48 8.79
C ASN A 292 -21.70 -30.15 7.42
N ARG A 293 -21.52 -29.41 6.32
CA ARG A 293 -21.51 -29.98 4.97
C ARG A 293 -20.33 -30.93 4.76
N HIS A 294 -19.13 -30.58 5.20
CA HIS A 294 -17.98 -31.49 5.12
C HIS A 294 -18.17 -32.72 6.02
N ALA A 295 -18.73 -32.55 7.22
CA ALA A 295 -19.01 -33.65 8.14
C ALA A 295 -20.03 -34.65 7.60
N SER A 296 -20.96 -34.21 6.74
CA SER A 296 -21.99 -35.09 6.16
C SER A 296 -21.47 -35.98 5.03
N LEU A 297 -20.31 -35.73 4.48
CA LEU A 297 -19.66 -36.49 3.40
C LEU A 297 -18.27 -36.95 3.85
N PRO A 298 -18.17 -38.03 4.65
CA PRO A 298 -16.92 -38.42 5.25
C PRO A 298 -15.94 -39.01 4.21
N ASN A 299 -14.92 -38.21 3.89
CA ASN A 299 -13.71 -38.65 3.20
C ASN A 299 -12.49 -37.98 3.88
N PRO A 300 -11.25 -38.43 3.62
CA PRO A 300 -10.08 -37.87 4.28
C PRO A 300 -9.95 -36.33 4.14
N SER A 301 -10.20 -35.79 2.96
CA SER A 301 -10.12 -34.33 2.72
C SER A 301 -11.19 -33.55 3.49
N ASN A 302 -12.42 -34.12 3.59
CA ASN A 302 -13.48 -33.46 4.36
C ASN A 302 -13.23 -33.55 5.87
N GLN A 303 -12.60 -34.64 6.36
CA GLN A 303 -12.19 -34.75 7.76
C GLN A 303 -11.16 -33.68 8.14
N ILE A 304 -10.14 -33.50 7.31
CA ILE A 304 -9.15 -32.41 7.48
C ILE A 304 -9.84 -31.05 7.49
N ALA A 305 -10.72 -30.78 6.55
CA ALA A 305 -11.46 -29.52 6.49
C ALA A 305 -12.31 -29.26 7.74
N VAL A 306 -12.91 -30.32 8.34
CA VAL A 306 -13.65 -30.19 9.62
C VAL A 306 -12.72 -29.87 10.78
N GLU A 307 -11.54 -30.50 10.82
CA GLU A 307 -10.53 -30.25 11.84
C GLU A 307 -9.99 -28.82 11.76
N ASP A 308 -9.61 -28.37 10.56
CA ASP A 308 -9.14 -27.00 10.30
C ASP A 308 -10.18 -25.95 10.74
N ILE A 309 -11.46 -26.16 10.39
CA ILE A 309 -12.53 -25.27 10.81
C ILE A 309 -12.67 -25.23 12.34
N LYS A 310 -12.57 -26.38 13.02
CA LYS A 310 -12.61 -26.42 14.49
C LYS A 310 -11.45 -25.65 15.11
N GLN A 311 -10.24 -25.79 14.57
CA GLN A 311 -9.08 -25.05 15.05
C GLN A 311 -9.30 -23.53 14.91
N VAL A 312 -9.84 -23.07 13.79
CA VAL A 312 -10.18 -21.66 13.57
C VAL A 312 -11.25 -21.20 14.57
N GLU A 313 -12.31 -21.98 14.80
CA GLU A 313 -13.35 -21.68 15.80
C GLU A 313 -12.75 -21.55 17.21
N GLU A 314 -11.83 -22.43 17.58
CA GLU A 314 -11.14 -22.39 18.87
C GLU A 314 -10.24 -21.16 19.02
N LEU A 315 -9.46 -20.81 18.00
CA LEU A 315 -8.62 -19.62 18.01
C LEU A 315 -9.45 -18.35 18.16
N ILE A 316 -10.58 -18.25 17.47
CA ILE A 316 -11.51 -17.13 17.61
C ILE A 316 -12.07 -17.04 19.03
N ALA A 317 -12.45 -18.18 19.61
CA ALA A 317 -13.05 -18.22 20.93
C ALA A 317 -12.05 -17.92 22.07
N ARG A 318 -10.80 -18.41 21.95
CA ARG A 318 -9.76 -18.27 22.98
C ARG A 318 -9.03 -16.92 22.92
N GLU A 319 -8.77 -16.43 21.69
CA GLU A 319 -7.88 -15.30 21.47
C GLU A 319 -8.64 -14.06 20.95
N ASN A 320 -9.96 -14.12 20.88
CA ASN A 320 -10.83 -13.04 20.38
C ASN A 320 -10.40 -12.50 19.00
N LYS A 321 -9.88 -13.38 18.14
CA LYS A 321 -9.51 -13.04 16.76
C LYS A 321 -10.75 -12.84 15.90
N GLN A 322 -10.63 -12.02 14.88
CA GLN A 322 -11.71 -11.73 13.95
C GLN A 322 -11.45 -12.43 12.62
N LEU A 323 -12.53 -12.87 11.97
CA LEU A 323 -12.52 -13.28 10.57
C LEU A 323 -12.50 -12.03 9.70
N VAL A 324 -11.64 -12.01 8.71
CA VAL A 324 -11.52 -10.91 7.75
C VAL A 324 -11.37 -11.46 6.33
N TYR A 325 -11.85 -10.70 5.35
CA TYR A 325 -11.52 -10.98 3.96
C TYR A 325 -10.37 -10.09 3.52
N CYS A 326 -9.46 -10.65 2.75
CA CYS A 326 -8.28 -9.95 2.29
C CYS A 326 -8.14 -9.99 0.78
N HIS A 327 -7.53 -8.94 0.24
CA HIS A 327 -7.01 -8.87 -1.11
C HIS A 327 -5.65 -8.19 -1.09
N PHE A 328 -4.66 -8.79 -1.76
CA PHE A 328 -3.33 -8.23 -1.91
C PHE A 328 -2.92 -8.25 -3.38
N ASN A 329 -2.48 -7.12 -3.89
CA ASN A 329 -1.95 -7.02 -5.24
C ASN A 329 -0.83 -5.99 -5.35
N LEU A 330 -0.05 -6.13 -6.41
CA LEU A 330 1.05 -5.23 -6.76
C LEU A 330 0.75 -4.60 -8.11
N ILE A 331 0.78 -3.27 -8.18
CA ILE A 331 0.75 -2.55 -9.46
C ILE A 331 2.18 -2.10 -9.75
N ILE A 332 2.78 -2.65 -10.79
CA ILE A 332 4.16 -2.34 -11.16
C ILE A 332 4.17 -1.54 -12.44
N THR A 333 4.77 -0.36 -12.37
CA THR A 333 4.90 0.57 -13.50
C THR A 333 6.33 0.59 -14.02
N THR A 334 6.47 0.50 -15.34
CA THR A 334 7.75 0.50 -16.04
C THR A 334 7.70 1.44 -17.25
N ALA A 335 8.88 1.70 -17.83
CA ALA A 335 8.98 2.45 -19.09
C ALA A 335 8.76 1.58 -20.33
N ALA A 336 9.05 0.28 -20.25
CA ALA A 336 9.02 -0.62 -21.41
C ALA A 336 8.44 -2.00 -21.05
N ASP A 337 7.89 -2.69 -22.06
CA ASP A 337 7.34 -4.05 -21.89
C ASP A 337 8.41 -5.07 -21.48
N ALA A 338 9.64 -4.92 -21.95
CA ALA A 338 10.76 -5.79 -21.57
C ALA A 338 11.08 -5.72 -20.07
N ASP A 339 10.85 -4.59 -19.44
CA ASP A 339 11.07 -4.43 -18.00
C ASP A 339 9.93 -5.06 -17.18
N LEU A 340 8.69 -5.08 -17.70
CA LEU A 340 7.58 -5.83 -17.08
C LEU A 340 7.91 -7.32 -16.98
N GLN A 341 8.53 -7.91 -18.02
CA GLN A 341 8.93 -9.32 -17.98
C GLN A 341 10.02 -9.58 -16.92
N LYS A 342 10.98 -8.67 -16.78
CA LYS A 342 11.98 -8.76 -15.69
C LYS A 342 11.33 -8.69 -14.32
N CYS A 343 10.35 -7.79 -14.13
CA CYS A 343 9.58 -7.69 -12.90
C CYS A 343 8.83 -9.00 -12.62
N THR A 344 8.16 -9.57 -13.62
CA THR A 344 7.43 -10.85 -13.50
C THR A 344 8.35 -11.96 -13.01
N ASN A 345 9.48 -12.16 -13.68
CA ASN A 345 10.44 -13.21 -13.33
C ASN A 345 11.00 -13.01 -11.91
N HIS A 346 11.26 -11.75 -11.52
CA HIS A 346 11.73 -11.44 -10.17
C HIS A 346 10.67 -11.79 -9.12
N LEU A 347 9.43 -11.37 -9.33
CA LEU A 347 8.33 -11.62 -8.40
C LEU A 347 8.05 -13.12 -8.21
N GLU A 348 7.95 -13.86 -9.30
CA GLU A 348 7.71 -15.30 -9.24
C GLU A 348 8.81 -16.02 -8.44
N ASN A 349 10.07 -15.67 -8.68
CA ASN A 349 11.18 -16.25 -7.94
C ASN A 349 11.20 -15.81 -6.47
N ALA A 350 10.98 -14.53 -6.20
CA ALA A 350 11.07 -13.96 -4.86
C ALA A 350 9.94 -14.46 -3.96
N PHE A 351 8.71 -14.42 -4.44
CA PHE A 351 7.54 -14.87 -3.68
C PHE A 351 7.47 -16.40 -3.61
N GLY A 352 7.89 -17.11 -4.67
CA GLY A 352 7.99 -18.57 -4.66
C GLY A 352 8.91 -19.10 -3.56
N ARG A 353 9.99 -18.38 -3.24
CA ARG A 353 10.90 -18.76 -2.13
C ARG A 353 10.24 -18.75 -0.76
N ILE A 354 9.23 -17.91 -0.57
CA ILE A 354 8.46 -17.82 0.69
C ILE A 354 7.14 -18.58 0.62
N GLY A 355 6.93 -19.38 -0.43
CA GLY A 355 5.74 -20.22 -0.60
C GLY A 355 4.47 -19.47 -1.01
N ILE A 356 4.59 -18.30 -1.60
CA ILE A 356 3.46 -17.51 -2.11
C ILE A 356 3.46 -17.59 -3.64
N HIS A 357 2.31 -17.95 -4.22
CA HIS A 357 2.11 -17.92 -5.65
C HIS A 357 1.51 -16.57 -6.09
N ILE A 358 2.11 -15.97 -7.10
CA ILE A 358 1.60 -14.72 -7.69
C ILE A 358 0.83 -15.04 -8.97
N SER A 359 -0.42 -14.58 -9.01
CA SER A 359 -1.23 -14.62 -10.22
C SER A 359 -0.96 -13.41 -11.10
N GLN A 360 -0.64 -13.65 -12.36
CA GLN A 360 -0.41 -12.59 -13.33
C GLN A 360 -1.70 -11.98 -13.88
N ARG A 361 -2.86 -12.58 -13.63
CA ARG A 361 -4.17 -12.08 -14.06
C ARG A 361 -4.18 -11.54 -15.50
N ALA A 362 -4.56 -12.37 -16.45
CA ALA A 362 -4.85 -11.93 -17.82
C ALA A 362 -6.30 -11.40 -17.91
N TYR A 363 -6.58 -10.52 -18.86
CA TYR A 363 -7.89 -9.98 -19.25
C TYR A 363 -8.61 -9.07 -18.23
N ASN A 364 -8.42 -9.22 -16.93
CA ASN A 364 -9.09 -8.40 -15.89
C ASN A 364 -8.16 -7.34 -15.25
N GLN A 365 -7.06 -6.99 -15.92
CA GLN A 365 -6.07 -6.02 -15.44
C GLN A 365 -6.69 -4.66 -15.10
N LEU A 366 -7.57 -4.14 -15.98
CA LEU A 366 -8.24 -2.86 -15.74
C LEU A 366 -9.21 -2.94 -14.59
N GLU A 367 -9.94 -4.04 -14.43
CA GLU A 367 -10.87 -4.24 -13.32
C GLU A 367 -10.15 -4.22 -11.97
N LEU A 368 -9.06 -4.97 -11.86
CA LEU A 368 -8.24 -4.98 -10.64
C LEU A 368 -7.63 -3.61 -10.36
N PHE A 369 -7.13 -2.92 -11.38
CA PHE A 369 -6.59 -1.56 -11.22
C PHE A 369 -7.64 -0.57 -10.69
N VAL A 370 -8.84 -0.58 -11.30
CA VAL A 370 -9.96 0.28 -10.89
C VAL A 370 -10.41 -0.04 -9.47
N ASN A 371 -10.48 -1.32 -9.10
CA ASN A 371 -10.93 -1.75 -7.79
C ASN A 371 -9.85 -1.60 -6.70
N SER A 372 -8.59 -1.40 -7.09
CA SER A 372 -7.49 -1.03 -6.20
C SER A 372 -7.33 0.50 -6.07
N PHE A 373 -8.21 1.29 -6.65
CA PHE A 373 -8.26 2.73 -6.42
C PHE A 373 -8.67 3.03 -4.98
N PRO A 374 -8.07 4.05 -4.31
CA PRO A 374 -8.44 4.42 -2.94
C PRO A 374 -9.95 4.64 -2.78
N GLY A 375 -10.56 3.92 -1.87
CA GLY A 375 -12.00 3.96 -1.62
C GLY A 375 -12.87 3.10 -2.53
N ASN A 376 -12.35 2.47 -3.58
CA ASN A 376 -13.12 1.63 -4.50
C ASN A 376 -12.96 0.12 -4.26
N CYS A 377 -12.39 -0.28 -3.14
CA CYS A 377 -12.06 -1.68 -2.84
C CYS A 377 -13.29 -2.61 -2.78
N TYR A 378 -14.48 -2.10 -2.49
CA TYR A 378 -15.71 -2.89 -2.50
C TYR A 378 -16.13 -3.34 -3.91
N GLY A 379 -15.53 -2.78 -4.97
CA GLY A 379 -15.64 -3.28 -6.35
C GLY A 379 -14.95 -4.62 -6.59
N LEU A 380 -13.99 -5.02 -5.75
CA LEU A 380 -13.35 -6.33 -5.82
C LEU A 380 -14.39 -7.44 -5.64
N ASN A 381 -14.33 -8.48 -6.48
CA ASN A 381 -15.29 -9.57 -6.42
C ASN A 381 -15.12 -10.39 -5.14
N ALA A 382 -16.24 -10.62 -4.43
CA ALA A 382 -16.21 -11.35 -3.16
C ALA A 382 -15.90 -12.84 -3.32
N GLU A 383 -16.14 -13.43 -4.49
CA GLU A 383 -15.96 -14.87 -4.72
C GLU A 383 -14.53 -15.23 -5.15
N TYR A 384 -13.89 -14.39 -5.97
CA TYR A 384 -12.57 -14.73 -6.53
C TYR A 384 -11.45 -13.75 -6.20
N ASP A 385 -11.76 -12.52 -5.75
CA ASP A 385 -10.73 -11.53 -5.44
C ASP A 385 -10.46 -11.43 -3.94
N ARG A 386 -11.24 -12.12 -3.10
CA ARG A 386 -11.10 -12.05 -1.65
C ARG A 386 -10.94 -13.44 -1.06
N PHE A 387 -10.02 -13.57 -0.12
CA PHE A 387 -9.87 -14.80 0.66
C PHE A 387 -10.14 -14.54 2.14
N LEU A 388 -10.72 -15.54 2.81
CA LEU A 388 -11.05 -15.48 4.23
C LEU A 388 -9.84 -15.93 5.07
N THR A 389 -9.50 -15.14 6.08
CA THR A 389 -8.43 -15.47 7.04
C THR A 389 -8.70 -14.85 8.40
N LEU A 390 -7.80 -15.07 9.36
CA LEU A 390 -7.82 -14.40 10.67
C LEU A 390 -7.12 -13.04 10.60
N SER A 391 -7.56 -12.10 11.44
CA SER A 391 -7.06 -10.73 11.47
C SER A 391 -5.55 -10.63 11.68
N ASP A 392 -4.96 -11.47 12.52
CA ASP A 392 -3.53 -11.51 12.76
C ASP A 392 -2.73 -12.03 11.56
N ALA A 393 -3.22 -13.07 10.88
CA ALA A 393 -2.61 -13.58 9.66
C ALA A 393 -2.65 -12.52 8.53
N ALA A 394 -3.77 -11.80 8.40
CA ALA A 394 -3.88 -10.67 7.47
C ALA A 394 -2.83 -9.58 7.75
N CYS A 395 -2.64 -9.23 9.02
CA CYS A 395 -1.64 -8.22 9.42
C CYS A 395 -0.20 -8.67 9.13
N CYS A 396 0.08 -9.96 9.20
CA CYS A 396 1.40 -10.49 8.87
C CYS A 396 1.79 -10.26 7.40
N MET A 397 0.81 -10.21 6.50
CA MET A 397 1.03 -9.97 5.07
C MET A 397 1.14 -8.47 4.69
N MET A 398 0.91 -7.57 5.64
CA MET A 398 1.06 -6.14 5.40
C MET A 398 2.53 -5.74 5.46
N TYR A 399 2.95 -4.87 4.52
CA TYR A 399 4.28 -4.28 4.58
C TYR A 399 4.37 -3.32 5.77
N LYS A 400 5.44 -3.42 6.55
CA LYS A 400 5.60 -2.66 7.80
C LYS A 400 6.99 -2.10 8.03
N GLU A 401 7.97 -2.41 7.18
CA GLU A 401 9.30 -1.82 7.29
C GLU A 401 9.30 -0.34 6.95
N ARG A 402 10.12 0.43 7.67
CA ARG A 402 10.31 1.85 7.43
C ARG A 402 11.58 2.08 6.61
N MET A 403 11.46 2.88 5.56
CA MET A 403 12.65 3.43 4.88
C MET A 403 13.35 4.43 5.80
N THR A 404 14.68 4.37 5.82
CA THR A 404 15.49 5.31 6.59
C THR A 404 15.33 6.72 6.04
N LYS A 405 15.15 7.69 6.92
CA LYS A 405 15.14 9.11 6.58
C LYS A 405 16.24 9.82 7.34
N SER A 406 16.84 10.81 6.69
CA SER A 406 17.77 11.71 7.34
C SER A 406 17.07 12.49 8.44
N GLU A 407 17.78 12.70 9.55
CA GLU A 407 17.33 13.58 10.62
C GLU A 407 17.54 15.04 10.22
N GLU A 408 16.58 15.89 10.53
CA GLU A 408 16.71 17.33 10.37
C GLU A 408 17.41 17.93 11.61
N THR A 409 18.71 18.00 11.57
CA THR A 409 19.55 18.45 12.66
C THR A 409 20.74 19.28 12.15
N PRO A 410 21.25 20.24 12.91
CA PRO A 410 22.49 20.95 12.55
C PRO A 410 23.72 20.04 12.67
N LEU A 411 23.68 18.97 13.46
CA LEU A 411 24.80 18.05 13.67
C LEU A 411 24.56 16.75 12.89
N LYS A 412 24.90 16.76 11.61
CA LYS A 412 24.69 15.63 10.69
C LYS A 412 25.96 14.80 10.55
N VAL A 413 25.90 13.54 10.94
CA VAL A 413 26.89 12.53 10.55
C VAL A 413 26.29 11.67 9.45
N TYR A 414 26.97 11.62 8.29
CA TYR A 414 26.46 10.96 7.11
C TYR A 414 26.89 9.50 7.06
N TYR A 415 25.91 8.64 6.82
CA TYR A 415 26.05 7.20 6.66
C TYR A 415 25.30 6.73 5.41
N THR A 416 25.33 5.44 5.17
CA THR A 416 24.45 4.76 4.22
C THR A 416 23.68 3.66 4.93
N ASP A 417 22.45 3.47 4.54
CA ASP A 417 21.69 2.30 4.97
C ASP A 417 22.09 1.03 4.17
N ARG A 418 21.42 -0.09 4.44
CA ARG A 418 21.67 -1.37 3.75
C ARG A 418 21.41 -1.34 2.25
N GLN A 419 20.56 -0.44 1.79
CA GLN A 419 20.18 -0.28 0.39
C GLN A 419 21.11 0.69 -0.35
N GLY A 420 22.09 1.27 0.36
CA GLY A 420 23.00 2.27 -0.18
C GLY A 420 22.37 3.67 -0.23
N VAL A 421 21.30 3.91 0.52
CA VAL A 421 20.65 5.23 0.62
C VAL A 421 21.43 6.11 1.57
N PRO A 422 21.78 7.36 1.17
CA PRO A 422 22.44 8.32 2.05
C PRO A 422 21.52 8.73 3.21
N VAL A 423 22.05 8.69 4.42
CA VAL A 423 21.33 9.01 5.65
C VAL A 423 22.15 9.91 6.53
N ALA A 424 21.57 10.99 7.02
CA ALA A 424 22.15 11.84 8.05
C ALA A 424 21.58 11.48 9.42
N ILE A 425 22.43 11.27 10.40
CA ILE A 425 22.06 10.90 11.77
C ILE A 425 22.67 11.89 12.73
N ASP A 426 21.90 12.34 13.72
CA ASP A 426 22.39 13.13 14.85
C ASP A 426 22.82 12.21 15.99
N ILE A 427 24.12 12.08 16.17
CA ILE A 427 24.69 11.28 17.26
C ILE A 427 24.76 12.02 18.61
N SER A 428 24.47 13.34 18.63
CA SER A 428 24.59 14.16 19.85
C SER A 428 23.42 13.99 20.82
N GLY A 429 22.29 13.43 20.35
CA GLY A 429 21.11 13.21 21.16
C GLY A 429 20.47 14.50 21.73
N LYS A 430 20.68 15.67 21.10
CA LYS A 430 20.20 16.96 21.61
C LYS A 430 18.67 17.08 21.65
N GLU A 431 18.20 17.84 22.64
CA GLU A 431 16.79 18.08 22.94
C GLU A 431 16.02 18.77 21.81
N GLY A 432 14.75 18.44 21.68
CA GLY A 432 13.77 19.14 20.83
C GLY A 432 13.30 18.39 19.59
N LYS A 433 13.78 17.16 19.35
CA LYS A 433 13.35 16.31 18.23
C LYS A 433 13.03 14.91 18.74
N GLU A 434 12.34 14.11 17.93
CA GLU A 434 12.21 12.67 18.18
C GLU A 434 13.61 12.09 18.43
N LYS A 435 13.90 11.79 19.68
CA LYS A 435 15.18 11.17 20.06
C LYS A 435 15.17 9.75 19.52
N LEU A 436 15.99 9.48 18.53
CA LEU A 436 16.30 8.12 18.13
C LEU A 436 17.30 7.46 19.08
N THR A 437 17.93 8.25 19.97
CA THR A 437 18.91 7.80 20.95
C THR A 437 18.54 8.32 22.34
N ASP A 438 18.68 7.48 23.36
CA ASP A 438 18.34 7.82 24.75
C ASP A 438 19.44 8.68 25.41
N ASN A 439 20.67 8.65 24.88
CA ASN A 439 21.82 9.41 25.40
C ASN A 439 22.81 9.74 24.30
N SER A 440 23.80 10.58 24.60
CA SER A 440 24.86 11.03 23.67
C SER A 440 26.08 10.10 23.62
N ASN A 441 26.06 8.99 24.36
CA ASN A 441 27.16 8.04 24.33
C ASN A 441 26.96 7.07 23.18
N PHE A 442 28.03 6.80 22.42
CA PHE A 442 28.02 5.76 21.42
C PHE A 442 29.20 4.82 21.58
N PHE A 443 29.02 3.60 21.13
CA PHE A 443 30.00 2.55 21.27
C PHE A 443 30.28 1.93 19.90
N CYS A 444 31.57 1.89 19.52
CA CYS A 444 31.99 1.31 18.26
C CYS A 444 32.69 -0.03 18.52
N LEU A 445 32.06 -1.12 18.17
CA LEU A 445 32.55 -2.49 18.33
C LEU A 445 32.83 -3.14 16.97
N GLY A 446 33.91 -3.91 16.92
CA GLY A 446 34.26 -4.70 15.74
C GLY A 446 35.60 -5.43 15.92
N PRO A 447 35.86 -6.51 15.16
CA PRO A 447 37.12 -7.20 15.19
C PRO A 447 38.28 -6.32 14.71
N SER A 448 39.54 -6.78 14.92
CA SER A 448 40.72 -6.10 14.39
C SER A 448 40.63 -6.00 12.86
N GLY A 449 41.03 -4.86 12.29
CA GLY A 449 40.93 -4.62 10.84
C GLY A 449 39.53 -4.28 10.30
N SER A 450 38.48 -4.20 11.12
CA SER A 450 37.11 -3.90 10.67
C SER A 450 36.83 -2.44 10.33
N GLY A 451 37.82 -1.55 10.40
CA GLY A 451 37.67 -0.14 10.09
C GLY A 451 37.20 0.76 11.23
N LYS A 452 37.19 0.29 12.49
CA LYS A 452 36.77 1.08 13.66
C LYS A 452 37.43 2.45 13.74
N SER A 453 38.74 2.50 13.66
CA SER A 453 39.50 3.76 13.73
C SER A 453 39.19 4.67 12.55
N PHE A 454 38.98 4.12 11.36
CA PHE A 454 38.58 4.89 10.18
C PHE A 454 37.19 5.49 10.40
N HIS A 455 36.28 4.70 10.90
CA HIS A 455 34.92 5.16 11.21
C HIS A 455 34.95 6.29 12.26
N MET A 456 35.66 6.09 13.36
CA MET A 456 35.77 7.12 14.42
C MET A 456 36.39 8.42 13.89
N ASN A 457 37.47 8.33 13.10
CA ASN A 457 38.05 9.51 12.49
C ASN A 457 37.11 10.21 11.52
N SER A 458 36.28 9.46 10.77
CA SER A 458 35.28 10.03 9.90
C SER A 458 34.19 10.79 10.68
N VAL A 459 33.72 10.24 11.81
CA VAL A 459 32.73 10.91 12.68
C VAL A 459 33.33 12.20 13.28
N VAL A 460 34.53 12.11 13.87
CA VAL A 460 35.24 13.28 14.45
C VAL A 460 35.43 14.38 13.41
N ARG A 461 35.86 14.01 12.20
CA ARG A 461 36.05 14.97 11.11
C ARG A 461 34.74 15.64 10.67
N GLN A 462 33.66 14.88 10.54
CA GLN A 462 32.35 15.43 10.16
C GLN A 462 31.80 16.38 11.23
N LEU A 463 31.97 16.06 12.52
CA LEU A 463 31.59 16.96 13.62
C LEU A 463 32.42 18.24 13.63
N TRP A 464 33.73 18.12 13.39
CA TRP A 464 34.63 19.27 13.28
C TRP A 464 34.22 20.19 12.11
N GLU A 465 33.87 19.64 10.96
CA GLU A 465 33.36 20.40 9.80
C GLU A 465 32.08 21.17 10.11
N GLN A 466 31.36 20.81 11.15
CA GLN A 466 30.14 21.48 11.63
C GLN A 466 30.41 22.40 12.83
N ASN A 467 31.65 22.85 13.01
CA ASN A 467 32.09 23.72 14.09
C ASN A 467 31.78 23.17 15.51
N THR A 468 31.90 21.86 15.68
CA THR A 468 31.78 21.23 16.98
C THR A 468 33.16 21.06 17.57
N ASP A 469 33.35 21.44 18.83
CA ASP A 469 34.56 21.17 19.59
C ASP A 469 34.72 19.66 19.81
N VAL A 470 35.81 19.07 19.42
CA VAL A 470 36.08 17.64 19.45
C VAL A 470 37.34 17.34 20.24
#